data_6ccab35377d1298d045eecb29a8584f1
#
_entry.id   6ccab35377d1298d045eecb29a8584f1
#
_cell.length_a   1.000
_cell.length_b   1.000
_cell.length_c   1.000
_cell.angle_alpha   90.00
_cell.angle_beta   90.00
_cell.angle_gamma   90.00
#
_symmetry.space_group_name_H-M   'P 1'
#
loop_
_entity.id
_entity.type
_entity.pdbx_description
1 polymer ?
#
loop_
_entity_poly.entity_id
_entity_poly.type
_entity_poly.pdbx_seq_one_letter_code
_entity_poly.pdbx_strand_id
1 'polypeptide(L)'
;MGRYNASIRDDVIKLDLTTAKMRTLAVLSIVNGPLIRDLSVFAVVEQSTLSRSLNALEKDGMIRREADEKDTRATRIYLTEAGRTAFEQFWPSMAVAYEKMFQGIEKDDRAVFLRTLKKMLINVRRHEI
;
A
#
# COMPACT_ATOMS: atom_id res chain seq x y z
N MET A 1 -0.73 22.05 -9.51
CA MET A 1 -1.07 21.23 -8.32
C MET A 1 -2.57 20.97 -8.22
N GLY A 2 -3.41 21.97 -8.34
CA GLY A 2 -4.85 21.79 -8.14
C GLY A 2 -5.52 20.79 -9.06
N ARG A 3 -5.28 20.88 -10.35
CA ARG A 3 -5.89 19.99 -11.33
C ARG A 3 -5.52 18.53 -11.10
N TYR A 4 -4.29 18.32 -10.73
CA TYR A 4 -3.74 17.01 -10.50
C TYR A 4 -4.32 16.37 -9.23
N ASN A 5 -4.35 17.15 -8.15
CA ASN A 5 -4.93 16.70 -6.88
C ASN A 5 -6.44 16.44 -7.01
N ALA A 6 -7.13 17.24 -7.84
CA ALA A 6 -8.56 17.04 -8.07
C ALA A 6 -8.83 15.70 -8.74
N SER A 7 -8.01 15.30 -9.72
CA SER A 7 -8.16 14.01 -10.40
C SER A 7 -8.03 12.84 -9.43
N ILE A 8 -7.02 12.86 -8.56
CA ILE A 8 -6.82 11.82 -7.56
C ILE A 8 -7.98 11.80 -6.57
N ARG A 9 -8.42 12.98 -6.16
CA ARG A 9 -9.53 13.10 -5.21
C ARG A 9 -10.83 12.52 -5.78
N ASP A 10 -11.09 12.74 -7.07
CA ASP A 10 -12.28 12.21 -7.73
C ASP A 10 -12.25 10.69 -7.76
N ASP A 11 -11.09 10.10 -8.07
CA ASP A 11 -10.92 8.65 -8.04
C ASP A 11 -11.14 8.08 -6.64
N VAL A 12 -10.60 8.76 -5.62
CA VAL A 12 -10.76 8.35 -4.22
C VAL A 12 -12.25 8.38 -3.82
N ILE A 13 -12.95 9.45 -4.17
CA ILE A 13 -14.38 9.58 -3.85
C ILE A 13 -15.18 8.49 -4.54
N LYS A 14 -14.90 8.25 -5.82
CA LYS A 14 -15.61 7.25 -6.62
C LYS A 14 -15.47 5.84 -6.04
N LEU A 15 -14.28 5.50 -5.51
CA LEU A 15 -14.00 4.19 -4.96
C LEU A 15 -14.17 4.14 -3.44
N ASP A 16 -14.52 5.27 -2.82
CA ASP A 16 -14.65 5.39 -1.36
C ASP A 16 -13.38 4.92 -0.64
N LEU A 17 -12.21 5.35 -1.16
CA LEU A 17 -10.92 4.95 -0.62
C LEU A 17 -10.22 6.12 0.06
N THR A 18 -9.77 5.89 1.30
CA THR A 18 -8.92 6.83 2.02
C THR A 18 -7.47 6.63 1.59
N THR A 19 -6.60 7.58 1.97
CA THR A 19 -5.16 7.45 1.72
C THR A 19 -4.61 6.15 2.32
N ALA A 20 -5.03 5.81 3.54
CA ALA A 20 -4.58 4.59 4.20
C ALA A 20 -4.99 3.34 3.42
N LYS A 21 -6.23 3.30 2.92
CA LYS A 21 -6.72 2.18 2.12
C LYS A 21 -5.95 2.07 0.80
N MET A 22 -5.69 3.20 0.13
CA MET A 22 -4.94 3.22 -1.12
C MET A 22 -3.52 2.70 -0.93
N ARG A 23 -2.85 3.14 0.14
CA ARG A 23 -1.49 2.66 0.44
C ARG A 23 -1.48 1.17 0.73
N THR A 24 -2.47 0.70 1.48
CA THR A 24 -2.61 -0.72 1.82
C THR A 24 -2.78 -1.56 0.55
N LEU A 25 -3.70 -1.17 -0.32
CA LEU A 25 -3.92 -1.89 -1.57
C LEU A 25 -2.68 -1.87 -2.46
N ALA A 26 -1.97 -0.74 -2.51
CA ALA A 26 -0.75 -0.63 -3.30
C ALA A 26 0.33 -1.60 -2.83
N VAL A 27 0.54 -1.71 -1.51
CA VAL A 27 1.51 -2.66 -0.97
C VAL A 27 1.08 -4.10 -1.29
N LEU A 28 -0.19 -4.41 -1.09
CA LEU A 28 -0.71 -5.75 -1.35
C LEU A 28 -0.66 -6.14 -2.82
N SER A 29 -0.61 -5.16 -3.72
CA SER A 29 -0.45 -5.45 -5.15
C SER A 29 0.96 -5.98 -5.48
N ILE A 30 1.92 -5.72 -4.60
CA ILE A 30 3.32 -6.10 -4.80
C ILE A 30 3.75 -7.21 -3.84
N VAL A 31 3.37 -7.10 -2.56
CA VAL A 31 3.76 -8.04 -1.52
C VAL A 31 2.63 -9.03 -1.28
N ASN A 32 2.91 -10.31 -1.51
CA ASN A 32 1.89 -11.36 -1.39
C ASN A 32 1.84 -11.89 0.05
N GLY A 33 0.73 -11.63 0.72
CA GLY A 33 0.47 -12.19 2.04
C GLY A 33 1.35 -11.66 3.17
N PRO A 34 1.57 -10.34 3.29
CA PRO A 34 2.37 -9.82 4.41
C PRO A 34 1.65 -10.02 5.73
N LEU A 35 2.42 -10.13 6.81
CA LEU A 35 1.87 -10.07 8.16
C LEU A 35 1.36 -8.64 8.43
N ILE A 36 0.39 -8.50 9.31
CA ILE A 36 -0.19 -7.18 9.60
C ILE A 36 0.86 -6.18 10.04
N ARG A 37 1.78 -6.58 10.93
CA ARG A 37 2.82 -5.66 11.39
C ARG A 37 3.74 -5.19 10.27
N ASP A 38 4.07 -6.09 9.33
CA ASP A 38 4.90 -5.75 8.18
C ASP A 38 4.15 -4.81 7.23
N LEU A 39 2.86 -5.06 7.07
CA LEU A 39 2.01 -4.23 6.23
C LEU A 39 1.95 -2.79 6.74
N SER A 40 1.88 -2.60 8.07
CA SER A 40 1.85 -1.26 8.65
C SER A 40 3.15 -0.48 8.35
N VAL A 41 4.28 -1.18 8.34
CA VAL A 41 5.57 -0.56 8.01
C VAL A 41 5.64 -0.22 6.53
N PHE A 42 5.34 -1.18 5.66
CA PHE A 42 5.43 -0.97 4.21
C PHE A 42 4.45 0.10 3.71
N ALA A 43 3.25 0.13 4.25
CA ALA A 43 2.23 1.11 3.85
C ALA A 43 2.41 2.46 4.53
N VAL A 44 3.29 2.54 5.53
CA VAL A 44 3.51 3.74 6.35
C VAL A 44 2.18 4.21 6.93
N VAL A 45 1.50 3.29 7.60
CA VAL A 45 0.19 3.55 8.22
C VAL A 45 0.26 3.10 9.67
N GLU A 46 -0.21 3.97 10.56
CA GLU A 46 -0.27 3.66 11.98
C GLU A 46 -1.17 2.44 12.21
N GLN A 47 -0.80 1.58 13.17
CA GLN A 47 -1.50 0.31 13.40
C GLN A 47 -3.01 0.46 13.63
N SER A 48 -3.42 1.44 14.42
CA SER A 48 -4.85 1.64 14.66
C SER A 48 -5.60 2.02 13.39
N THR A 49 -5.01 2.89 12.58
CA THR A 49 -5.58 3.29 11.29
C THR A 49 -5.59 2.12 10.32
N LEU A 50 -4.52 1.33 10.31
CA LEU A 50 -4.44 0.14 9.46
C LEU A 50 -5.55 -0.86 9.84
N SER A 51 -5.74 -1.11 11.13
CA SER A 51 -6.79 -2.04 11.59
C SER A 51 -8.16 -1.63 11.09
N ARG A 52 -8.49 -0.34 11.19
CA ARG A 52 -9.77 0.18 10.68
C ARG A 52 -9.87 0.04 9.17
N SER A 53 -8.78 0.35 8.47
CA SER A 53 -8.73 0.22 7.01
C SER A 53 -8.91 -1.23 6.56
N LEU A 54 -8.25 -2.17 7.26
CA LEU A 54 -8.37 -3.59 6.93
C LEU A 54 -9.78 -4.10 7.18
N ASN A 55 -10.43 -3.68 8.28
CA ASN A 55 -11.81 -4.07 8.54
C ASN A 55 -12.73 -3.59 7.43
N ALA A 56 -12.57 -2.35 6.99
CA ALA A 56 -13.39 -1.80 5.91
C ALA A 56 -13.11 -2.49 4.58
N LEU A 57 -11.84 -2.73 4.26
CA LEU A 57 -11.47 -3.40 3.01
C LEU A 57 -11.97 -4.85 2.97
N GLU A 58 -11.92 -5.54 4.10
CA GLU A 58 -12.44 -6.91 4.19
C GLU A 58 -13.95 -6.92 4.01
N LYS A 59 -14.64 -5.99 4.65
CA LYS A 59 -16.11 -5.85 4.51
C LYS A 59 -16.48 -5.62 3.06
N ASP A 60 -15.69 -4.84 2.33
CA ASP A 60 -15.93 -4.55 0.91
C ASP A 60 -15.41 -5.64 -0.02
N GLY A 61 -14.86 -6.71 0.54
CA GLY A 61 -14.37 -7.85 -0.24
C GLY A 61 -13.07 -7.62 -0.98
N MET A 62 -12.33 -6.60 -0.63
CA MET A 62 -11.09 -6.23 -1.32
C MET A 62 -9.85 -6.94 -0.77
N ILE A 63 -9.94 -7.43 0.45
CA ILE A 63 -8.87 -8.22 1.07
C ILE A 63 -9.48 -9.44 1.77
N ARG A 64 -8.63 -10.42 2.03
CA ARG A 64 -8.98 -11.55 2.90
C ARG A 64 -7.85 -11.79 3.88
N ARG A 65 -8.20 -12.39 5.02
CA ARG A 65 -7.26 -12.71 6.08
C ARG A 65 -7.06 -14.22 6.16
N GLU A 66 -5.83 -14.62 6.44
CA GLU A 66 -5.52 -16.03 6.70
C GLU A 66 -4.55 -16.12 7.85
N ALA A 67 -4.71 -17.15 8.69
CA ALA A 67 -3.74 -17.43 9.74
C ALA A 67 -2.44 -17.88 9.10
N ASP A 68 -1.31 -17.47 9.70
CA ASP A 68 -0.01 -17.94 9.25
C ASP A 68 0.11 -19.44 9.52
N GLU A 69 0.74 -20.18 8.59
CA GLU A 69 0.85 -21.64 8.72
C GLU A 69 1.69 -22.06 9.92
N LYS A 70 2.72 -21.28 10.25
CA LYS A 70 3.64 -21.61 11.32
C LYS A 70 3.23 -21.03 12.67
N ASP A 71 2.61 -19.87 12.65
CA ASP A 71 2.14 -19.19 13.88
C ASP A 71 0.70 -18.76 13.69
N THR A 72 -0.23 -19.57 14.16
CA THR A 72 -1.65 -19.34 13.97
C THR A 72 -2.16 -18.08 14.69
N ARG A 73 -1.34 -17.46 15.57
CA ARG A 73 -1.68 -16.19 16.19
C ARG A 73 -1.39 -15.02 15.28
N ALA A 74 -0.56 -15.21 14.26
CA ALA A 74 -0.23 -14.18 13.28
C ALA A 74 -1.21 -14.27 12.11
N THR A 75 -1.54 -13.11 11.54
CA THR A 75 -2.48 -13.01 10.43
C THR A 75 -1.79 -12.45 9.21
N ARG A 76 -1.99 -13.10 8.07
CA ARG A 76 -1.54 -12.63 6.77
C ARG A 76 -2.68 -12.02 6.01
N ILE A 77 -2.38 -10.98 5.26
CA ILE A 77 -3.38 -10.24 4.49
C ILE A 77 -3.12 -10.47 3.00
N TYR A 78 -4.18 -10.79 2.27
CA TYR A 78 -4.10 -11.04 0.83
C TYR A 78 -5.07 -10.15 0.08
N LEU A 79 -4.62 -9.67 -1.08
CA LEU A 79 -5.46 -8.92 -2.00
C LEU A 79 -6.40 -9.90 -2.71
N THR A 80 -7.68 -9.57 -2.75
CA THR A 80 -8.65 -10.33 -3.54
C THR A 80 -8.66 -9.81 -4.97
N GLU A 81 -9.39 -10.51 -5.85
CA GLU A 81 -9.57 -10.03 -7.22
C GLU A 81 -10.28 -8.69 -7.26
N ALA A 82 -11.30 -8.51 -6.39
CA ALA A 82 -12.00 -7.23 -6.27
C ALA A 82 -11.06 -6.12 -5.79
N GLY A 83 -10.15 -6.44 -4.85
CA GLY A 83 -9.14 -5.48 -4.39
C GLY A 83 -8.17 -5.10 -5.50
N ARG A 84 -7.76 -6.04 -6.31
CA ARG A 84 -6.89 -5.76 -7.45
C ARG A 84 -7.58 -4.88 -8.47
N THR A 85 -8.85 -5.14 -8.76
CA THR A 85 -9.63 -4.31 -9.67
C THR A 85 -9.72 -2.88 -9.15
N ALA A 86 -9.99 -2.72 -7.85
CA ALA A 86 -10.04 -1.38 -7.23
C ALA A 86 -8.69 -0.67 -7.35
N PHE A 87 -7.59 -1.40 -7.08
CA PHE A 87 -6.24 -0.84 -7.20
C PHE A 87 -5.98 -0.38 -8.63
N GLU A 88 -6.33 -1.19 -9.61
CA GLU A 88 -6.11 -0.85 -11.01
C GLU A 88 -6.92 0.35 -11.48
N GLN A 89 -8.03 0.64 -10.81
CA GLN A 89 -8.83 1.82 -11.13
C GLN A 89 -8.20 3.12 -10.67
N PHE A 90 -7.57 3.13 -9.48
CA PHE A 90 -6.97 4.38 -8.99
C PHE A 90 -5.48 4.52 -9.33
N TRP A 91 -4.79 3.42 -9.62
CA TRP A 91 -3.34 3.44 -9.83
C TRP A 91 -2.89 4.34 -10.98
N PRO A 92 -3.59 4.41 -12.13
CA PRO A 92 -3.14 5.30 -13.21
C PRO A 92 -2.95 6.75 -12.76
N SER A 93 -3.86 7.28 -11.94
CA SER A 93 -3.72 8.63 -11.40
C SER A 93 -2.53 8.73 -10.45
N MET A 94 -2.33 7.71 -9.63
CA MET A 94 -1.19 7.65 -8.71
C MET A 94 0.12 7.52 -9.46
N ALA A 95 0.13 6.74 -10.54
CA ALA A 95 1.33 6.55 -11.36
C ALA A 95 1.78 7.85 -12.00
N VAL A 96 0.84 8.67 -12.47
CA VAL A 96 1.15 9.98 -13.01
C VAL A 96 1.80 10.87 -11.95
N ALA A 97 1.25 10.85 -10.72
CA ALA A 97 1.82 11.61 -9.60
C ALA A 97 3.25 11.15 -9.31
N TYR A 98 3.44 9.85 -9.29
CA TYR A 98 4.73 9.22 -9.01
C TYR A 98 5.77 9.62 -10.04
N GLU A 99 5.44 9.51 -11.31
CA GLU A 99 6.36 9.87 -12.39
C GLU A 99 6.71 11.36 -12.36
N LYS A 100 5.74 12.21 -12.06
CA LYS A 100 5.99 13.64 -11.95
C LYS A 100 6.92 13.96 -10.79
N MET A 101 6.83 13.23 -9.70
CA MET A 101 7.70 13.39 -8.54
C MET A 101 9.15 13.11 -8.90
N PHE A 102 9.40 12.18 -9.82
CA PHE A 102 10.75 11.83 -10.26
C PHE A 102 11.20 12.58 -11.50
N GLN A 103 10.44 13.56 -11.95
CA GLN A 103 10.80 14.35 -13.12
C GLN A 103 12.15 15.05 -12.90
N GLY A 104 13.06 14.92 -13.87
CA GLY A 104 14.39 15.50 -13.76
C GLY A 104 15.40 14.65 -13.02
N ILE A 105 14.97 13.49 -12.51
CA ILE A 105 15.87 12.56 -11.81
C ILE A 105 16.23 11.43 -12.76
N GLU A 106 17.55 11.18 -12.90
CA GLU A 106 18.05 10.13 -13.77
C GLU A 106 17.56 8.76 -13.30
N LYS A 107 17.37 7.83 -14.25
CA LYS A 107 16.91 6.47 -13.95
C LYS A 107 17.79 5.77 -12.93
N ASP A 108 19.11 5.91 -13.07
CA ASP A 108 20.07 5.26 -12.17
C ASP A 108 19.94 5.80 -10.76
N ASP A 109 19.77 7.12 -10.61
CA ASP A 109 19.59 7.75 -9.31
C ASP A 109 18.30 7.27 -8.64
N ARG A 110 17.23 7.14 -9.42
CA ARG A 110 15.95 6.63 -8.94
C ARG A 110 16.10 5.19 -8.44
N ALA A 111 16.81 4.36 -9.18
CA ALA A 111 17.03 2.97 -8.79
C ALA A 111 17.85 2.86 -7.50
N VAL A 112 18.90 3.69 -7.35
CA VAL A 112 19.71 3.74 -6.14
C VAL A 112 18.85 4.17 -4.95
N PHE A 113 18.03 5.20 -5.13
CA PHE A 113 17.16 5.70 -4.08
C PHE A 113 16.20 4.62 -3.58
N LEU A 114 15.52 3.94 -4.49
CA LEU A 114 14.55 2.91 -4.13
C LEU A 114 15.23 1.72 -3.44
N ARG A 115 16.39 1.33 -3.91
CA ARG A 115 17.17 0.25 -3.33
C ARG A 115 17.63 0.60 -1.91
N THR A 116 18.09 1.83 -1.73
CA THR A 116 18.55 2.32 -0.42
C THR A 116 17.39 2.40 0.54
N LEU A 117 16.26 2.94 0.11
CA LEU A 117 15.05 3.04 0.93
C LEU A 117 14.60 1.65 1.41
N LYS A 118 14.63 0.67 0.52
CA LYS A 118 14.28 -0.71 0.87
C LYS A 118 15.19 -1.27 1.96
N LYS A 119 16.49 -1.02 1.86
CA LYS A 119 17.44 -1.46 2.88
C LYS A 119 17.16 -0.80 4.22
N MET A 120 16.85 0.49 4.20
CA MET A 120 16.52 1.23 5.42
C MET A 120 15.29 0.64 6.11
N LEU A 121 14.26 0.33 5.34
CA LEU A 121 13.05 -0.27 5.88
C LEU A 121 13.30 -1.64 6.49
N ILE A 122 14.13 -2.45 5.86
CA ILE A 122 14.52 -3.76 6.37
C ILE A 122 15.27 -3.60 7.69
N ASN A 123 16.19 -2.64 7.77
CA ASN A 123 16.98 -2.41 8.99
C ASN A 123 16.10 -1.95 10.14
N VAL A 124 15.15 -1.06 9.88
CA VAL A 124 14.21 -0.59 10.89
C VAL A 124 13.40 -1.76 11.44
N ARG A 125 12.92 -2.63 10.57
CA ARG A 125 12.17 -3.81 10.98
C ARG A 125 12.96 -4.71 11.91
N ARG A 126 14.23 -4.91 11.62
CA ARG A 126 15.09 -5.76 12.47
C ARG A 126 15.27 -5.16 13.87
N HIS A 127 15.34 -3.84 13.95
CA HIS A 127 15.60 -3.16 15.21
C HIS A 127 14.37 -3.04 16.10
N GLU A 128 13.20 -3.07 15.52
CA GLU A 128 11.96 -2.97 16.28
C GLU A 128 11.58 -4.28 16.97
N ILE A 129 12.21 -5.33 16.60
CA ILE A 129 11.97 -6.64 17.15
C ILE A 129 12.99 -6.94 18.23
#